data_3cd5b1a7588307f002b6f684e87815a1
#
_entry.id   3cd5b1a7588307f002b6f684e87815a1
#
_cell.length_a   1.000
_cell.length_b   1.000
_cell.length_c   1.000
_cell.angle_alpha   90.00
_cell.angle_beta   90.00
_cell.angle_gamma   90.00
#
_symmetry.space_group_name_H-M   'P 1'
#
loop_
_entity.id
_entity.type
_entity.pdbx_description
1 polymer ?
#
loop_
_entity_poly.entity_id
_entity_poly.type
_entity_poly.pdbx_seq_one_letter_code
_entity_poly.pdbx_strand_id
1 'polypeptide(L)'
;MRQQVEDWHPAGIQVTGEKKLKIESRRRQQKHGVLLRCLYLYLCLLGTILTLRLDLGLKFRILPVAGVLLLFALVAILKNIWKPWGRKVYAGAYLVLFLSGVLGWKHLVAGWQVLENGIRHQISVYYGVTLAEKTQLLTGARGEFLMIMVFALFFWSMETAVVRKGRAGLLIA
;
A
#
# COMPACT_ATOMS: atom_id res chain seq x y z
N MET A 1 -12.87 -2.03 -73.13
CA MET A 1 -11.91 -2.61 -72.19
C MET A 1 -11.48 -1.48 -71.22
N ARG A 2 -12.05 -1.42 -70.05
CA ARG A 2 -11.61 -0.51 -68.97
C ARG A 2 -10.69 -1.31 -68.04
N GLN A 3 -9.40 -0.94 -68.01
CA GLN A 3 -8.48 -1.45 -67.03
C GLN A 3 -8.84 -0.85 -65.67
N GLN A 4 -9.29 -1.70 -64.75
CA GLN A 4 -9.30 -1.36 -63.33
C GLN A 4 -7.85 -1.35 -62.85
N VAL A 5 -7.35 -0.16 -62.60
CA VAL A 5 -6.12 0.00 -61.82
C VAL A 5 -6.52 -0.29 -60.36
N GLU A 6 -6.12 -1.46 -59.88
CA GLU A 6 -6.20 -1.78 -58.47
C GLU A 6 -5.25 -0.85 -57.75
N ASP A 7 -5.81 0.12 -57.01
CA ASP A 7 -5.10 0.94 -56.07
C ASP A 7 -4.56 0.07 -54.94
N TRP A 8 -3.36 -0.42 -55.12
CA TRP A 8 -2.58 -1.06 -54.09
C TRP A 8 -2.13 0.01 -53.05
N HIS A 9 -2.95 0.26 -52.05
CA HIS A 9 -2.53 1.05 -50.88
C HIS A 9 -1.70 0.20 -49.94
N PRO A 10 -0.42 0.53 -49.68
CA PRO A 10 0.41 -0.20 -48.73
C PRO A 10 0.04 0.13 -47.25
N ALA A 11 -1.22 0.50 -47.01
CA ALA A 11 -1.72 0.93 -45.71
C ALA A 11 -1.80 -0.18 -44.63
N GLY A 12 -1.79 -1.47 -45.04
CA GLY A 12 -1.97 -2.60 -44.13
C GLY A 12 -0.81 -2.79 -43.14
N ILE A 13 0.42 -2.51 -43.54
CA ILE A 13 1.63 -2.73 -42.71
C ILE A 13 1.85 -1.56 -41.71
N GLN A 14 1.57 -0.33 -42.13
CA GLN A 14 1.70 0.84 -41.25
C GLN A 14 0.69 0.84 -40.10
N VAL A 15 -0.56 0.45 -40.38
CA VAL A 15 -1.62 0.35 -39.35
C VAL A 15 -1.27 -0.65 -38.24
N THR A 16 -0.57 -1.73 -38.57
CA THR A 16 -0.15 -2.75 -37.58
C THR A 16 0.99 -2.23 -36.71
N GLY A 17 1.94 -1.48 -37.25
CA GLY A 17 3.05 -0.85 -36.52
C GLY A 17 2.55 0.24 -35.57
N GLU A 18 1.67 1.10 -36.04
CA GLU A 18 1.12 2.22 -35.25
C GLU A 18 0.23 1.69 -34.09
N LYS A 19 -0.57 0.65 -34.31
CA LYS A 19 -1.32 -0.01 -33.22
C LYS A 19 -0.40 -0.63 -32.18
N LYS A 20 0.70 -1.29 -32.57
CA LYS A 20 1.68 -1.85 -31.63
C LYS A 20 2.34 -0.74 -30.78
N LEU A 21 2.81 0.33 -31.40
CA LEU A 21 3.42 1.47 -30.70
C LEU A 21 2.42 2.13 -29.72
N LYS A 22 1.18 2.31 -30.13
CA LYS A 22 0.12 2.87 -29.28
C LYS A 22 -0.25 1.95 -28.08
N ILE A 23 -0.19 0.65 -28.26
CA ILE A 23 -0.41 -0.33 -27.18
C ILE A 23 0.79 -0.33 -26.21
N GLU A 24 2.02 -0.25 -26.70
CA GLU A 24 3.21 -0.21 -25.87
C GLU A 24 3.31 1.10 -25.07
N SER A 25 2.99 2.24 -25.68
CA SER A 25 2.96 3.53 -24.98
C SER A 25 1.90 3.54 -23.87
N ARG A 26 0.69 3.02 -24.14
CA ARG A 26 -0.36 2.86 -23.13
C ARG A 26 0.07 1.92 -21.99
N ARG A 27 0.77 0.82 -22.30
CA ARG A 27 1.30 -0.09 -21.26
C ARG A 27 2.36 0.58 -20.40
N ARG A 28 3.26 1.39 -20.97
CA ARG A 28 4.25 2.17 -20.22
C ARG A 28 3.58 3.19 -19.31
N GLN A 29 2.65 3.98 -19.82
CA GLN A 29 1.89 4.95 -19.03
C GLN A 29 1.14 4.27 -17.87
N GLN A 30 0.55 3.11 -18.10
CA GLN A 30 -0.17 2.36 -17.08
C GLN A 30 0.77 1.86 -15.97
N LYS A 31 2.00 1.41 -16.32
CA LYS A 31 3.01 1.00 -15.33
C LYS A 31 3.49 2.18 -14.48
N HIS A 32 3.77 3.32 -15.08
CA HIS A 32 4.16 4.53 -14.35
C HIS A 32 3.05 5.03 -13.43
N GLY A 33 1.79 4.99 -13.87
CA GLY A 33 0.64 5.37 -13.04
C GLY A 33 0.47 4.48 -11.80
N VAL A 34 0.71 3.17 -11.91
CA VAL A 34 0.67 2.25 -10.76
C VAL A 34 1.80 2.54 -9.78
N LEU A 35 3.02 2.74 -10.28
CA LEU A 35 4.18 3.04 -9.44
C LEU A 35 3.97 4.33 -8.64
N LEU A 36 3.54 5.40 -9.30
CA LEU A 36 3.25 6.66 -8.64
C LEU A 36 2.15 6.54 -7.58
N ARG A 37 1.09 5.78 -7.85
CA ARG A 37 0.01 5.55 -6.86
C ARG A 37 0.51 4.79 -5.64
N CYS A 38 1.28 3.72 -5.82
CA CYS A 38 1.85 2.96 -4.71
C CYS A 38 2.83 3.81 -3.89
N LEU A 39 3.67 4.61 -4.54
CA LEU A 39 4.59 5.53 -3.88
C LEU A 39 3.83 6.59 -3.08
N TYR A 40 2.80 7.19 -3.67
CA TYR A 40 1.95 8.17 -2.99
C TYR A 40 1.29 7.58 -1.75
N LEU A 41 0.68 6.38 -1.86
CA LEU A 41 0.09 5.68 -0.72
C LEU A 41 1.12 5.40 0.38
N TYR A 42 2.32 4.96 0.00
CA TYR A 42 3.41 4.73 0.94
C TYR A 42 3.78 6.01 1.70
N LEU A 43 3.95 7.13 0.98
CA LEU A 43 4.30 8.42 1.60
C LEU A 43 3.18 8.95 2.51
N CYS A 44 1.92 8.83 2.10
CA CYS A 44 0.77 9.21 2.92
C CYS A 44 0.72 8.42 4.23
N LEU A 45 0.88 7.09 4.16
CA LEU A 45 0.87 6.25 5.35
C LEU A 45 2.07 6.52 6.26
N LEU A 46 3.24 6.73 5.67
CA LEU A 46 4.44 7.10 6.43
C LEU A 46 4.27 8.44 7.13
N GLY A 47 3.67 9.43 6.47
CA GLY A 47 3.30 10.72 7.07
C GLY A 47 2.34 10.53 8.25
N THR A 48 1.29 9.71 8.08
CA THR A 48 0.33 9.42 9.15
C THR A 48 1.00 8.74 10.36
N ILE A 49 1.94 7.81 10.13
CA ILE A 49 2.70 7.16 11.22
C ILE A 49 3.57 8.17 11.96
N LEU A 50 4.19 9.09 11.22
CA LEU A 50 5.03 10.13 11.83
C LEU A 50 4.22 11.09 12.68
N THR A 51 3.06 11.54 12.22
CA THR A 51 2.16 12.39 13.00
C THR A 51 1.67 11.67 14.24
N LEU A 52 1.18 10.43 14.12
CA LEU A 52 0.76 9.64 15.28
C LEU A 52 1.88 9.44 16.31
N ARG A 53 3.12 9.22 15.85
CA ARG A 53 4.26 9.10 16.75
C ARG A 53 4.54 10.38 17.50
N LEU A 54 4.50 11.52 16.82
CA LEU A 54 4.77 12.84 17.44
C LEU A 54 3.63 13.24 18.38
N ASP A 55 2.38 13.12 17.92
CA ASP A 55 1.22 13.55 18.67
C ASP A 55 0.98 12.71 19.93
N LEU A 56 1.19 11.42 19.85
CA LEU A 56 0.99 10.50 20.99
C LEU A 56 2.27 10.23 21.79
N GLY A 57 3.40 10.83 21.43
CA GLY A 57 4.68 10.63 22.12
C GLY A 57 5.17 9.17 22.08
N LEU A 58 4.80 8.39 21.06
CA LEU A 58 5.08 6.96 20.99
C LEU A 58 6.57 6.68 20.75
N LYS A 59 7.18 5.88 21.62
CA LYS A 59 8.61 5.53 21.56
C LYS A 59 8.87 4.28 20.72
N PHE A 60 8.42 4.24 19.48
CA PHE A 60 8.74 3.14 18.56
C PHE A 60 9.77 3.54 17.50
N ARG A 61 10.49 2.53 16.96
CA ARG A 61 11.46 2.73 15.89
C ARG A 61 10.72 2.85 14.56
N ILE A 62 10.91 3.97 13.84
CA ILE A 62 10.25 4.19 12.54
C ILE A 62 10.84 3.29 11.45
N LEU A 63 12.14 3.03 11.51
CA LEU A 63 12.87 2.33 10.45
C LEU A 63 12.28 0.95 10.11
N PRO A 64 11.99 0.05 11.08
CA PRO A 64 11.39 -1.25 10.78
C PRO A 64 9.97 -1.10 10.21
N VAL A 65 9.17 -0.16 10.72
CA VAL A 65 7.80 0.07 10.23
C VAL A 65 7.82 0.58 8.79
N ALA A 66 8.66 1.58 8.51
CA ALA A 66 8.83 2.12 7.15
C ALA A 66 9.39 1.07 6.18
N GLY A 67 10.35 0.24 6.62
CA GLY A 67 10.93 -0.83 5.81
C GLY A 67 9.91 -1.90 5.42
N VAL A 68 9.08 -2.34 6.36
CA VAL A 68 8.02 -3.33 6.08
C VAL A 68 6.96 -2.74 5.15
N LEU A 69 6.53 -1.50 5.36
CA LEU A 69 5.58 -0.84 4.47
C LEU A 69 6.15 -0.65 3.06
N LEU A 70 7.44 -0.32 2.93
CA LEU A 70 8.11 -0.24 1.64
C LEU A 70 8.11 -1.60 0.94
N LEU A 71 8.35 -2.68 1.67
CA LEU A 71 8.28 -4.03 1.13
C LEU A 71 6.88 -4.37 0.61
N PHE A 72 5.80 -4.02 1.34
CA PHE A 72 4.43 -4.17 0.86
C PHE A 72 4.14 -3.32 -0.38
N ALA A 73 4.66 -2.11 -0.45
CA ALA A 73 4.55 -1.26 -1.63
C ALA A 73 5.24 -1.87 -2.85
N LEU A 74 6.44 -2.44 -2.69
CA LEU A 74 7.17 -3.16 -3.74
C LEU A 74 6.40 -4.41 -4.20
N VAL A 75 5.85 -5.19 -3.29
CA VAL A 75 5.03 -6.37 -3.61
C VAL A 75 3.75 -5.98 -4.35
N ALA A 76 3.13 -4.86 -4.00
CA ALA A 76 1.97 -4.32 -4.72
C ALA A 76 2.32 -3.86 -6.14
N ILE A 77 3.48 -3.25 -6.34
CA ILE A 77 4.00 -2.89 -7.66
C ILE A 77 4.26 -4.16 -8.48
N LEU A 78 4.90 -5.16 -7.89
CA LEU A 78 5.20 -6.45 -8.53
C LEU A 78 3.93 -7.17 -8.98
N LYS A 79 2.87 -7.18 -8.16
CA LYS A 79 1.54 -7.72 -8.49
C LYS A 79 0.98 -7.09 -9.77
N ASN A 80 1.17 -5.81 -9.97
CA ASN A 80 0.63 -5.08 -11.11
C ASN A 80 1.47 -5.24 -12.37
N ILE A 81 2.79 -5.46 -12.24
CA ILE A 81 3.72 -5.63 -13.35
C ILE A 81 3.73 -7.09 -13.84
N TRP A 82 3.83 -8.08 -12.94
CA TRP A 82 3.90 -9.51 -13.23
C TRP A 82 2.60 -10.21 -12.83
N LYS A 83 1.56 -10.10 -13.66
CA LYS A 83 0.20 -10.54 -13.36
C LYS A 83 0.02 -11.96 -12.80
N PRO A 84 0.62 -13.05 -13.31
CA PRO A 84 0.36 -14.38 -12.73
C PRO A 84 1.11 -14.61 -11.41
N TRP A 85 2.41 -14.33 -11.38
CA TRP A 85 3.27 -14.55 -10.21
C TRP A 85 3.08 -13.49 -9.13
N GLY A 86 2.94 -12.23 -9.54
CA GLY A 86 2.77 -11.11 -8.62
C GLY A 86 1.56 -11.25 -7.71
N ARG A 87 0.44 -11.84 -8.21
CA ARG A 87 -0.75 -12.11 -7.39
C ARG A 87 -0.50 -13.18 -6.32
N LYS A 88 0.26 -14.22 -6.63
CA LYS A 88 0.61 -15.28 -5.68
C LYS A 88 1.54 -14.74 -4.57
N VAL A 89 2.57 -13.97 -4.96
CA VAL A 89 3.49 -13.32 -4.01
C VAL A 89 2.74 -12.34 -3.10
N TYR A 90 1.84 -11.55 -3.67
CA TYR A 90 1.01 -10.60 -2.91
C TYR A 90 0.10 -11.32 -1.90
N ALA A 91 -0.60 -12.37 -2.32
CA ALA A 91 -1.43 -13.18 -1.43
C ALA A 91 -0.59 -13.85 -0.34
N GLY A 92 0.59 -14.39 -0.70
CA GLY A 92 1.54 -14.98 0.25
C GLY A 92 2.03 -13.98 1.29
N ALA A 93 2.36 -12.75 0.89
CA ALA A 93 2.82 -11.71 1.82
C ALA A 93 1.75 -11.37 2.86
N TYR A 94 0.46 -11.28 2.45
CA TYR A 94 -0.63 -11.04 3.40
C TYR A 94 -0.98 -12.26 4.25
N LEU A 95 -0.82 -13.46 3.72
CA LEU A 95 -0.97 -14.69 4.50
C LEU A 95 0.09 -14.76 5.61
N VAL A 96 1.36 -14.45 5.28
CA VAL A 96 2.43 -14.34 6.28
C VAL A 96 2.13 -13.26 7.31
N LEU A 97 1.64 -12.09 6.88
CA LEU A 97 1.22 -11.02 7.79
C LEU A 97 0.12 -11.51 8.73
N PHE A 98 -0.91 -12.17 8.21
CA PHE A 98 -2.01 -12.70 9.02
C PHE A 98 -1.54 -13.74 10.03
N LEU A 99 -0.72 -14.72 9.59
CA LEU A 99 -0.14 -15.73 10.47
C LEU A 99 0.74 -15.09 11.54
N SER A 100 1.57 -14.11 11.20
CA SER A 100 2.40 -13.41 12.19
C SER A 100 1.54 -12.64 13.21
N GLY A 101 0.37 -12.12 12.80
CA GLY A 101 -0.61 -11.50 13.70
C GLY A 101 -1.20 -12.50 14.69
N VAL A 102 -1.58 -13.68 14.21
CA VAL A 102 -2.14 -14.74 15.07
C VAL A 102 -1.08 -15.26 16.05
N LEU A 103 0.13 -15.55 15.57
CA LEU A 103 1.22 -16.03 16.42
C LEU A 103 1.73 -14.93 17.37
N GLY A 104 1.74 -13.68 16.92
CA GLY A 104 2.17 -12.52 17.69
C GLY A 104 1.05 -11.82 18.48
N TRP A 105 -0.07 -12.49 18.77
CA TRP A 105 -1.23 -11.88 19.46
C TRP A 105 -0.86 -11.12 20.72
N LYS A 106 0.04 -11.67 21.54
CA LYS A 106 0.53 -11.02 22.77
C LYS A 106 1.21 -9.69 22.47
N HIS A 107 1.96 -9.61 21.38
CA HIS A 107 2.62 -8.36 20.94
C HIS A 107 1.61 -7.35 20.38
N LEU A 108 0.52 -7.79 19.76
CA LEU A 108 -0.57 -6.91 19.32
C LEU A 108 -1.27 -6.29 20.52
N VAL A 109 -1.64 -7.11 21.52
CA VAL A 109 -2.29 -6.62 22.75
C VAL A 109 -1.37 -5.67 23.51
N ALA A 110 -0.10 -6.01 23.65
CA ALA A 110 0.88 -5.14 24.29
C ALA A 110 1.07 -3.83 23.52
N GLY A 111 1.12 -3.87 22.19
CA GLY A 111 1.17 -2.68 21.34
C GLY A 111 -0.06 -1.79 21.48
N TRP A 112 -1.25 -2.40 21.61
CA TRP A 112 -2.50 -1.68 21.87
C TRP A 112 -2.45 -0.94 23.22
N GLN A 113 -1.94 -1.60 24.26
CA GLN A 113 -1.77 -0.97 25.58
C GLN A 113 -0.82 0.24 25.54
N VAL A 114 0.27 0.14 24.74
CA VAL A 114 1.19 1.27 24.53
C VAL A 114 0.48 2.44 23.86
N LEU A 115 -0.34 2.16 22.83
CA LEU A 115 -1.12 3.18 22.14
C LEU A 115 -2.16 3.82 23.09
N GLU A 116 -2.89 3.01 23.84
CA GLU A 116 -3.89 3.47 24.80
C GLU A 116 -3.25 4.35 25.89
N ASN A 117 -2.12 3.95 26.42
CA ASN A 117 -1.38 4.75 27.41
C ASN A 117 -0.89 6.07 26.80
N GLY A 118 -0.44 6.09 25.55
CA GLY A 118 -0.10 7.32 24.83
C GLY A 118 -1.29 8.27 24.72
N ILE A 119 -2.47 7.76 24.35
CA ILE A 119 -3.70 8.55 24.28
C ILE A 119 -4.10 9.08 25.67
N ARG A 120 -4.08 8.22 26.69
CA ARG A 120 -4.39 8.62 28.09
C ARG A 120 -3.44 9.72 28.57
N HIS A 121 -2.16 9.60 28.25
CA HIS A 121 -1.17 10.61 28.59
C HIS A 121 -1.50 11.98 27.96
N GLN A 122 -1.83 11.99 26.66
CA GLN A 122 -2.21 13.23 25.97
C GLN A 122 -3.50 13.85 26.53
N ILE A 123 -4.51 13.03 26.82
CA ILE A 123 -5.74 13.50 27.47
C ILE A 123 -5.43 14.07 28.85
N SER A 124 -4.59 13.40 29.63
CA SER A 124 -4.15 13.86 30.96
C SER A 124 -3.47 15.23 30.89
N VAL A 125 -2.57 15.42 29.94
CA VAL A 125 -1.88 16.69 29.72
C VAL A 125 -2.84 17.79 29.29
N TYR A 126 -3.76 17.49 28.37
CA TYR A 126 -4.67 18.47 27.80
C TYR A 126 -5.74 18.93 28.82
N TYR A 127 -6.30 18.01 29.59
CA TYR A 127 -7.37 18.32 30.56
C TYR A 127 -6.89 18.53 31.99
N GLY A 128 -5.60 18.37 32.27
CA GLY A 128 -5.06 18.50 33.64
C GLY A 128 -5.55 17.41 34.61
N VAL A 129 -6.00 16.26 34.10
CA VAL A 129 -6.55 15.14 34.87
C VAL A 129 -5.54 14.00 34.93
N THR A 130 -5.24 13.46 36.10
CA THR A 130 -4.37 12.29 36.25
C THR A 130 -5.13 11.02 35.89
N LEU A 131 -4.91 10.47 34.69
CA LEU A 131 -5.43 9.19 34.28
C LEU A 131 -4.41 8.08 34.61
N ALA A 132 -4.85 7.03 35.31
CA ALA A 132 -3.99 5.91 35.60
C ALA A 132 -3.55 5.18 34.33
N GLU A 133 -2.24 4.96 34.20
CA GLU A 133 -1.68 4.16 33.10
C GLU A 133 -2.00 2.67 33.32
N LYS A 134 -2.34 1.98 32.24
CA LYS A 134 -2.53 0.51 32.27
C LYS A 134 -1.17 -0.18 32.35
N THR A 135 -1.10 -1.20 33.22
CA THR A 135 0.07 -2.08 33.32
C THR A 135 0.32 -2.78 31.97
N GLN A 136 1.52 -2.64 31.45
CA GLN A 136 1.89 -3.27 30.19
C GLN A 136 2.07 -4.78 30.33
N LEU A 137 1.45 -5.54 29.44
CA LEU A 137 1.52 -7.01 29.42
C LEU A 137 2.93 -7.54 29.14
N LEU A 138 3.72 -6.77 28.37
CA LEU A 138 5.11 -7.08 28.04
C LEU A 138 5.99 -5.88 28.37
N THR A 139 6.97 -6.10 29.24
CA THR A 139 7.95 -5.08 29.60
C THR A 139 8.77 -4.67 28.37
N GLY A 140 8.75 -3.38 28.03
CA GLY A 140 9.49 -2.86 26.87
C GLY A 140 8.77 -2.98 25.52
N ALA A 141 7.47 -3.32 25.49
CA ALA A 141 6.66 -3.26 24.26
C ALA A 141 6.68 -1.83 23.70
N ARG A 142 6.97 -1.69 22.40
CA ARG A 142 7.12 -0.39 21.73
C ARG A 142 5.99 -0.05 20.74
N GLY A 143 5.04 -0.94 20.55
CA GLY A 143 3.93 -0.76 19.60
C GLY A 143 4.30 -0.93 18.12
N GLU A 144 5.56 -1.21 17.78
CA GLU A 144 6.03 -1.36 16.39
C GLU A 144 5.24 -2.43 15.64
N PHE A 145 5.03 -3.59 16.27
CA PHE A 145 4.33 -4.71 15.66
C PHE A 145 2.86 -4.39 15.35
N LEU A 146 2.17 -3.70 16.26
CA LEU A 146 0.80 -3.22 16.04
C LEU A 146 0.75 -2.24 14.86
N MET A 147 1.68 -1.28 14.81
CA MET A 147 1.72 -0.30 13.73
C MET A 147 1.95 -0.98 12.38
N ILE A 148 2.88 -1.94 12.29
CA ILE A 148 3.11 -2.71 11.07
C ILE A 148 1.82 -3.40 10.61
N MET A 149 1.11 -4.09 11.51
CA MET A 149 -0.12 -4.81 11.20
C MET A 149 -1.22 -3.89 10.70
N VAL A 150 -1.52 -2.84 11.46
CA VAL A 150 -2.59 -1.89 11.13
C VAL A 150 -2.30 -1.19 9.80
N PHE A 151 -1.09 -0.66 9.62
CA PHE A 151 -0.76 0.09 8.41
C PHE A 151 -0.57 -0.78 7.17
N ALA A 152 -0.12 -2.04 7.31
CA ALA A 152 -0.10 -2.98 6.20
C ALA A 152 -1.52 -3.36 5.74
N LEU A 153 -2.48 -3.54 6.66
CA LEU A 153 -3.88 -3.76 6.32
C LEU A 153 -4.53 -2.52 5.68
N PHE A 154 -4.19 -1.33 6.19
CA PHE A 154 -4.62 -0.07 5.59
C PHE A 154 -4.08 0.08 4.16
N PHE A 155 -2.81 -0.23 3.95
CA PHE A 155 -2.20 -0.21 2.62
C PHE A 155 -2.95 -1.14 1.66
N TRP A 156 -3.28 -2.35 2.10
CA TRP A 156 -4.06 -3.32 1.30
C TRP A 156 -5.44 -2.79 0.92
N SER A 157 -6.17 -2.27 1.90
CA SER A 157 -7.51 -1.71 1.71
C SER A 157 -7.49 -0.55 0.70
N MET A 158 -6.56 0.40 0.88
CA MET A 158 -6.41 1.56 0.00
C MET A 158 -5.95 1.18 -1.41
N GLU A 159 -4.99 0.24 -1.53
CA GLU A 159 -4.50 -0.24 -2.83
C GLU A 159 -5.64 -0.91 -3.62
N THR A 160 -6.43 -1.76 -2.98
CA THR A 160 -7.57 -2.41 -3.64
C THR A 160 -8.64 -1.41 -4.05
N ALA A 161 -8.94 -0.40 -3.25
CA ALA A 161 -9.91 0.66 -3.56
C ALA A 161 -9.44 1.52 -4.74
N VAL A 162 -8.18 1.94 -4.74
CA VAL A 162 -7.59 2.80 -5.80
C VAL A 162 -7.49 2.04 -7.13
N VAL A 163 -7.12 0.76 -7.11
CA VAL A 163 -7.01 -0.05 -8.33
C VAL A 163 -8.39 -0.35 -8.91
N ARG A 164 -9.41 -0.62 -8.07
CA ARG A 164 -10.79 -0.84 -8.54
C ARG A 164 -11.38 0.42 -9.20
N LYS A 165 -11.27 1.58 -8.55
CA LYS A 165 -11.76 2.85 -9.12
C LYS A 165 -11.05 3.25 -10.41
N GLY A 166 -9.75 3.00 -10.51
CA GLY A 166 -8.99 3.27 -11.75
C GLY A 166 -9.41 2.40 -12.93
N ARG A 167 -9.96 1.20 -12.70
CA ARG A 167 -10.52 0.34 -13.76
C ARG A 167 -11.94 0.76 -14.17
N ALA A 168 -12.75 1.24 -13.22
CA ALA A 168 -14.10 1.75 -13.53
C ALA A 168 -14.05 3.03 -14.38
N GLY A 169 -13.08 3.93 -14.13
CA GLY A 169 -12.88 5.12 -14.95
C GLY A 169 -12.43 4.85 -16.39
N LEU A 170 -11.80 3.69 -16.66
CA LEU A 170 -11.39 3.26 -18.00
C LEU A 170 -12.54 2.58 -18.79
N LEU A 171 -13.62 2.18 -18.11
CA LEU A 171 -14.82 1.60 -18.73
C LEU A 171 -15.87 2.67 -19.09
N ILE A 172 -15.72 3.89 -18.59
CA ILE A 172 -16.65 5.02 -18.80
C ILE A 172 -16.08 6.02 -19.84
N ALA A 173 -14.83 5.85 -20.26
CA ALA A 173 -14.17 6.64 -21.32
C ALA A 173 -13.98 5.79 -22.59
#